data_072f91bd4e1c1999f1b95b5a3c64bc85
#
_entry.id   072f91bd4e1c1999f1b95b5a3c64bc85
#
_cell.length_a   1.000
_cell.length_b   1.000
_cell.length_c   1.000
_cell.angle_alpha   90.00
_cell.angle_beta   90.00
_cell.angle_gamma   90.00
#
_symmetry.space_group_name_H-M   'P 1'
#
loop_
_entity.id
_entity.type
_entity.pdbx_description
1 polymer ?
#
loop_
_entity_poly.entity_id
_entity_poly.type
_entity_poly.pdbx_seq_one_letter_code
_entity_poly.pdbx_strand_id
1 'polypeptide(L)'
;MYTSTCSAADERVYCPECNRATEVVLDHGTGDTICTECALVLDAHYIDVVSEWRNFADDGGGEDRDPSRVGASGDPFLAAKLSTVIDCTSKPKRSSTNGVAANVPPRLSVPDAEAASDQTLVDGFRGIADMADRLGLVATIRDLAKETFKKLDEAKGCPRGRKRDSVYAACLYIACRNLGMPRTYKELASVTAGGVAAKKDVGKMTTHIKKLLGEEDGQVMDIGVVSASDYLRRFCSRLGLGNQEVRDAQEAVRRVEEGLDVRRNPESVAAAIIYMVVQRAGASRSAKDVSVATGVAEGTIKEAHKDLAPHAQMLFG
;
A
#
# COMPACT_ATOMS: atom_id res chain seq x y z
N MET A 1 48.23 1.36 -16.25
CA MET A 1 47.29 0.93 -17.30
C MET A 1 46.45 -0.20 -16.71
N TYR A 2 45.31 0.11 -16.16
CA TYR A 2 44.28 -0.88 -15.77
C TYR A 2 43.08 -0.65 -16.66
N THR A 3 42.97 -1.46 -17.70
CA THR A 3 41.75 -1.54 -18.51
C THR A 3 40.72 -2.31 -17.71
N SER A 4 39.82 -1.60 -17.07
CA SER A 4 38.59 -2.19 -16.53
C SER A 4 37.65 -2.48 -17.70
N THR A 5 37.65 -3.71 -18.16
CA THR A 5 36.67 -4.20 -19.11
C THR A 5 35.35 -4.41 -18.35
N CYS A 6 34.51 -3.37 -18.27
CA CYS A 6 33.10 -3.56 -18.06
C CYS A 6 32.57 -4.32 -19.28
N SER A 7 32.06 -5.54 -19.07
CA SER A 7 31.35 -6.29 -20.08
C SER A 7 30.07 -5.52 -20.41
N ALA A 8 30.13 -4.75 -21.52
CA ALA A 8 28.94 -4.22 -22.17
C ALA A 8 28.12 -5.44 -22.60
N ALA A 9 27.08 -5.78 -21.86
CA ALA A 9 26.02 -6.59 -22.38
C ALA A 9 25.47 -5.87 -23.63
N ASP A 10 25.25 -6.59 -24.70
CA ASP A 10 24.71 -6.14 -25.99
C ASP A 10 23.39 -5.39 -25.78
N GLU A 11 23.42 -4.15 -25.35
CA GLU A 11 22.24 -3.28 -25.28
C GLU A 11 21.98 -2.72 -26.67
N ARG A 12 21.21 -3.47 -27.44
CA ARG A 12 20.68 -3.01 -28.72
C ARG A 12 19.39 -2.23 -28.45
N VAL A 13 19.43 -0.93 -28.71
CA VAL A 13 18.29 -0.04 -28.58
C VAL A 13 17.68 0.22 -29.95
N TYR A 14 16.35 0.31 -30.03
CA TYR A 14 15.67 0.62 -31.28
C TYR A 14 15.93 2.09 -31.66
N CYS A 15 16.53 2.29 -32.84
CA CYS A 15 16.75 3.63 -33.39
C CYS A 15 15.58 3.97 -34.34
N PRO A 16 14.87 5.09 -34.11
CA PRO A 16 13.76 5.50 -34.98
C PRO A 16 14.17 5.94 -36.38
N GLU A 17 15.39 6.44 -36.56
CA GLU A 17 15.95 6.86 -37.86
C GLU A 17 16.39 5.64 -38.69
N CYS A 18 17.10 4.70 -38.06
CA CYS A 18 17.54 3.46 -38.72
C CYS A 18 16.42 2.41 -38.85
N ASN A 19 15.30 2.56 -38.18
CA ASN A 19 14.17 1.63 -38.10
C ASN A 19 14.56 0.19 -37.71
N ARG A 20 15.60 0.02 -36.92
CA ARG A 20 16.11 -1.28 -36.42
C ARG A 20 16.79 -1.15 -35.08
N ALA A 21 17.00 -2.28 -34.40
CA ALA A 21 17.79 -2.33 -33.18
C ALA A 21 19.28 -2.17 -33.53
N THR A 22 19.89 -1.10 -33.09
CA THR A 22 21.30 -0.73 -33.33
C THR A 22 22.11 -0.73 -32.06
N GLU A 23 23.42 -0.85 -32.18
CA GLU A 23 24.31 -0.64 -31.06
C GLU A 23 24.33 0.83 -30.67
N VAL A 24 24.49 1.13 -29.40
CA VAL A 24 24.52 2.47 -28.87
C VAL A 24 25.85 2.73 -28.16
N VAL A 25 26.31 3.97 -28.21
CA VAL A 25 27.47 4.42 -27.45
C VAL A 25 27.06 5.50 -26.48
N LEU A 26 27.48 5.35 -25.22
CA LEU A 26 27.30 6.36 -24.20
C LEU A 26 28.43 7.37 -24.23
N ASP A 27 28.12 8.62 -24.48
CA ASP A 27 29.08 9.72 -24.33
C ASP A 27 29.13 10.16 -22.87
N HIS A 28 30.18 9.77 -22.17
CA HIS A 28 30.37 10.13 -20.77
C HIS A 28 30.63 11.63 -20.53
N GLY A 29 30.90 12.41 -21.59
CA GLY A 29 31.13 13.86 -21.48
C GLY A 29 29.82 14.64 -21.37
N THR A 30 28.83 14.28 -22.16
CA THR A 30 27.50 14.91 -22.20
C THR A 30 26.43 14.11 -21.48
N GLY A 31 26.65 12.81 -21.27
CA GLY A 31 25.66 11.88 -20.72
C GLY A 31 24.66 11.46 -21.78
N ASP A 32 24.98 11.52 -23.06
CA ASP A 32 24.05 11.20 -24.13
C ASP A 32 24.28 9.77 -24.65
N THR A 33 23.16 9.08 -24.95
CA THR A 33 23.18 7.78 -25.62
C THR A 33 22.98 7.98 -27.11
N ILE A 34 23.98 7.61 -27.90
CA ILE A 34 24.08 7.92 -29.34
C ILE A 34 24.04 6.63 -30.16
N CYS A 35 23.23 6.61 -31.22
CA CYS A 35 23.23 5.52 -32.19
C CYS A 35 24.53 5.48 -32.97
N THR A 36 25.21 4.32 -33.07
CA THR A 36 26.47 4.17 -33.78
C THR A 36 26.37 4.31 -35.29
N GLU A 37 25.20 4.12 -35.89
CA GLU A 37 25.01 4.12 -37.33
C GLU A 37 24.62 5.50 -37.89
N CYS A 38 23.67 6.18 -37.29
CA CYS A 38 23.17 7.48 -37.76
C CYS A 38 23.56 8.66 -36.89
N ALA A 39 24.25 8.42 -35.75
CA ALA A 39 24.64 9.43 -34.77
C ALA A 39 23.45 10.20 -34.17
N LEU A 40 22.25 9.64 -34.21
CA LEU A 40 21.07 10.22 -33.54
C LEU A 40 21.22 10.05 -32.02
N VAL A 41 20.99 11.13 -31.27
CA VAL A 41 20.89 11.08 -29.80
C VAL A 41 19.54 10.43 -29.47
N LEU A 42 19.58 9.23 -28.91
CA LEU A 42 18.40 8.46 -28.55
C LEU A 42 17.88 8.87 -27.18
N ASP A 43 18.80 9.14 -26.26
CA ASP A 43 18.46 9.60 -24.92
C ASP A 43 19.50 10.65 -24.48
N ALA A 44 19.04 11.74 -23.87
CA ALA A 44 19.89 12.83 -23.42
C ALA A 44 19.95 12.82 -21.88
N HIS A 45 21.11 13.13 -21.34
CA HIS A 45 21.34 13.24 -19.90
C HIS A 45 21.13 11.93 -19.14
N TYR A 46 21.78 10.86 -19.58
CA TYR A 46 21.79 9.60 -18.85
C TYR A 46 22.25 9.81 -17.39
N ILE A 47 21.40 9.51 -16.46
CA ILE A 47 21.72 9.58 -15.03
C ILE A 47 22.25 8.23 -14.60
N ASP A 48 23.52 8.18 -14.21
CA ASP A 48 24.11 6.97 -13.64
C ASP A 48 23.47 6.69 -12.28
N VAL A 49 22.84 5.53 -12.16
CA VAL A 49 22.23 5.05 -10.90
C VAL A 49 23.23 4.32 -10.00
N VAL A 50 24.46 4.16 -10.46
CA VAL A 50 25.52 3.53 -9.66
C VAL A 50 25.96 4.50 -8.56
N SER A 51 26.05 3.99 -7.32
CA SER A 51 26.50 4.77 -6.17
C SER A 51 27.88 5.38 -6.42
N GLU A 52 28.00 6.71 -6.32
CA GLU A 52 29.25 7.47 -6.47
C GLU A 52 30.31 7.10 -5.43
N TRP A 53 29.89 6.51 -4.31
CA TRP A 53 30.74 6.19 -3.19
C TRP A 53 30.98 4.69 -3.06
N ARG A 54 32.26 4.33 -2.93
CA ARG A 54 32.64 2.96 -2.59
C ARG A 54 32.39 2.72 -1.10
N ASN A 55 31.59 1.73 -0.77
CA ASN A 55 31.46 1.26 0.60
C ASN A 55 32.72 0.46 0.94
N PHE A 56 33.50 0.95 1.89
CA PHE A 56 34.63 0.20 2.42
C PHE A 56 34.10 -0.78 3.48
N ALA A 57 34.54 -2.04 3.42
CA ALA A 57 34.14 -3.10 4.34
C ALA A 57 34.44 -2.83 5.83
N ASP A 58 35.23 -1.79 6.13
CA ASP A 58 35.66 -1.39 7.47
C ASP A 58 34.76 -0.32 8.11
N ASP A 59 33.80 0.20 7.36
CA ASP A 59 32.82 1.16 7.88
C ASP A 59 31.67 0.38 8.56
N GLY A 60 31.88 -0.03 9.81
CA GLY A 60 31.01 -0.87 10.63
C GLY A 60 29.61 -0.29 10.88
N GLY A 61 28.91 0.08 9.83
CA GLY A 61 27.56 0.61 9.80
C GLY A 61 26.61 -0.39 9.17
N GLY A 62 25.52 -0.66 9.84
CA GLY A 62 24.48 -1.62 9.42
C GLY A 62 24.00 -1.44 7.99
N GLU A 63 23.50 -2.52 7.43
CA GLU A 63 23.13 -2.82 6.04
C GLU A 63 22.14 -1.85 5.34
N ASP A 64 21.69 -0.76 5.97
CA ASP A 64 20.60 0.10 5.46
C ASP A 64 21.00 1.57 5.20
N ARG A 65 22.29 1.92 5.20
CA ARG A 65 22.71 3.28 4.87
C ARG A 65 23.29 3.30 3.47
N ASP A 66 22.49 3.70 2.51
CA ASP A 66 22.97 4.10 1.18
C ASP A 66 23.72 5.45 1.32
N PRO A 67 25.06 5.47 1.13
CA PRO A 67 25.84 6.69 1.22
C PRO A 67 25.71 7.58 -0.02
N SER A 68 24.73 7.31 -0.89
CA SER A 68 24.55 8.10 -2.10
C SER A 68 24.25 9.56 -1.76
N ARG A 69 24.93 10.49 -2.42
CA ARG A 69 24.69 11.93 -2.31
C ARG A 69 23.34 12.36 -2.87
N VAL A 70 22.77 11.54 -3.72
CA VAL A 70 21.42 11.73 -4.25
C VAL A 70 20.48 11.28 -3.15
N GLY A 71 19.91 12.22 -2.42
CA GLY A 71 18.88 11.92 -1.42
C GLY A 71 17.75 11.14 -2.07
N ALA A 72 17.13 10.23 -1.32
CA ALA A 72 15.93 9.53 -1.76
C ALA A 72 14.93 10.56 -2.34
N SER A 73 14.30 10.23 -3.46
CA SER A 73 13.29 11.11 -4.07
C SER A 73 12.27 11.47 -3.00
N GLY A 74 12.11 12.77 -2.75
CA GLY A 74 11.18 13.23 -1.73
C GLY A 74 9.77 12.75 -2.04
N ASP A 75 9.03 12.32 -1.01
CA ASP A 75 7.62 11.96 -1.18
C ASP A 75 6.85 13.21 -1.68
N PRO A 76 6.10 13.13 -2.79
CA PRO A 76 5.41 14.28 -3.39
C PRO A 76 4.37 14.91 -2.44
N PHE A 77 3.97 14.22 -1.39
CA PHE A 77 3.04 14.74 -0.38
C PHE A 77 3.71 15.57 0.71
N LEU A 78 5.04 15.52 0.82
CA LEU A 78 5.79 16.38 1.75
C LEU A 78 6.14 17.70 1.04
N ALA A 79 5.95 18.81 1.73
CA ALA A 79 6.43 20.08 1.24
C ALA A 79 7.95 19.97 1.04
N ALA A 80 8.43 20.34 -0.15
CA ALA A 80 9.86 20.26 -0.51
C ALA A 80 10.68 21.25 0.32
N LYS A 81 10.82 20.97 1.60
CA LYS A 81 11.79 21.67 2.47
C LYS A 81 13.09 20.86 2.39
N LEU A 82 14.09 21.45 1.75
CA LEU A 82 15.48 21.02 1.84
C LEU A 82 15.98 21.25 3.28
N SER A 83 15.51 20.43 4.21
CA SER A 83 16.02 20.42 5.57
C SER A 83 17.05 19.29 5.67
N THR A 84 18.32 19.66 5.79
CA THR A 84 19.37 18.74 6.23
C THR A 84 19.09 18.34 7.66
N VAL A 85 18.60 17.14 7.88
CA VAL A 85 18.48 16.57 9.22
C VAL A 85 19.85 16.11 9.65
N ILE A 86 20.48 16.85 10.58
CA ILE A 86 21.70 16.38 11.24
C ILE A 86 21.25 15.35 12.28
N ASP A 87 21.43 14.08 11.98
CA ASP A 87 21.16 12.99 12.90
C ASP A 87 22.19 12.99 14.04
N CYS A 88 21.81 13.50 15.20
CA CYS A 88 22.63 13.55 16.40
C CYS A 88 22.47 12.30 17.28
N THR A 89 21.93 11.20 16.76
CA THR A 89 21.66 9.98 17.54
C THR A 89 22.88 9.06 17.72
N SER A 90 24.05 9.39 17.17
CA SER A 90 25.27 8.67 17.49
C SER A 90 25.61 8.93 18.96
N LYS A 91 25.16 8.03 19.84
CA LYS A 91 25.65 7.98 21.23
C LYS A 91 27.18 7.91 21.18
N PRO A 92 27.91 8.85 21.82
CA PRO A 92 29.34 8.75 21.87
C PRO A 92 29.70 7.42 22.56
N LYS A 93 30.35 6.51 21.81
CA LYS A 93 31.02 5.35 22.44
C LYS A 93 31.95 5.91 23.47
N ARG A 94 31.70 5.65 24.75
CA ARG A 94 32.61 5.99 25.85
C ARG A 94 33.91 5.25 25.61
N SER A 95 34.83 5.88 24.92
CA SER A 95 36.24 5.50 24.95
C SER A 95 36.76 5.85 26.34
N SER A 96 37.08 4.82 27.10
CA SER A 96 37.78 4.93 28.36
C SER A 96 39.23 5.28 28.10
N THR A 97 39.56 6.57 28.02
CA THR A 97 40.91 7.07 28.22
C THR A 97 40.84 8.42 28.90
N ASN A 98 41.59 8.50 29.98
CA ASN A 98 41.74 9.63 30.90
C ASN A 98 42.00 10.97 30.19
N GLY A 99 41.30 12.01 30.65
CA GLY A 99 41.84 13.35 30.63
C GLY A 99 40.99 14.38 29.87
N VAL A 100 40.58 15.38 30.64
CA VAL A 100 40.07 16.69 30.23
C VAL A 100 38.65 16.73 29.71
N ALA A 101 37.72 17.04 30.58
CA ALA A 101 36.37 17.45 30.24
C ALA A 101 36.44 18.75 29.43
N ALA A 102 36.41 18.63 28.10
CA ALA A 102 36.10 19.73 27.25
C ALA A 102 34.62 20.06 27.47
N ASN A 103 34.36 21.25 27.96
CA ASN A 103 33.04 21.83 28.19
C ASN A 103 32.37 22.03 26.82
N VAL A 104 31.75 20.99 26.31
CA VAL A 104 30.92 21.10 25.09
C VAL A 104 29.62 21.74 25.51
N PRO A 105 29.30 22.94 25.02
CA PRO A 105 28.04 23.59 25.36
C PRO A 105 26.87 22.64 25.02
N PRO A 106 25.82 22.60 25.87
CA PRO A 106 24.66 21.80 25.57
C PRO A 106 24.12 22.25 24.19
N ARG A 107 24.19 21.35 23.23
CA ARG A 107 23.66 21.61 21.89
C ARG A 107 22.20 22.01 22.05
N LEU A 108 21.87 23.22 21.63
CA LEU A 108 20.49 23.61 21.37
C LEU A 108 19.95 22.70 20.26
N SER A 109 19.42 21.57 20.63
CA SER A 109 18.44 20.91 19.79
C SER A 109 17.11 21.65 20.07
N VAL A 110 16.89 22.75 19.38
CA VAL A 110 15.54 23.23 19.21
C VAL A 110 14.91 22.26 18.22
N PRO A 111 14.04 21.35 18.65
CA PRO A 111 13.20 20.65 17.67
C PRO A 111 12.30 21.72 17.11
N ASP A 112 12.57 22.16 15.88
CA ASP A 112 11.60 22.91 15.11
C ASP A 112 10.31 22.10 15.19
N ALA A 113 9.26 22.68 15.72
CA ALA A 113 7.97 22.01 15.85
C ALA A 113 7.44 21.53 14.48
N GLU A 114 7.88 22.22 13.41
CA GLU A 114 7.64 21.84 12.03
C GLU A 114 8.39 20.57 11.64
N ALA A 115 9.66 20.42 11.99
CA ALA A 115 10.44 19.21 11.69
C ALA A 115 9.89 17.98 12.41
N ALA A 116 9.38 18.15 13.63
CA ALA A 116 8.72 17.07 14.37
C ALA A 116 7.36 16.68 13.74
N SER A 117 6.63 17.63 13.17
CA SER A 117 5.41 17.37 12.42
C SER A 117 5.71 16.57 11.15
N ASP A 118 6.71 17.00 10.37
CA ASP A 118 7.11 16.33 9.13
C ASP A 118 7.57 14.89 9.41
N GLN A 119 8.29 14.66 10.51
CA GLN A 119 8.70 13.31 10.89
C GLN A 119 7.49 12.40 11.19
N THR A 120 6.45 12.94 11.84
CA THR A 120 5.23 12.14 12.11
C THR A 120 4.47 11.79 10.83
N LEU A 121 4.48 12.67 9.83
CA LEU A 121 3.90 12.42 8.51
C LEU A 121 4.71 11.36 7.75
N VAL A 122 6.03 11.45 7.75
CA VAL A 122 6.92 10.45 7.12
C VAL A 122 6.69 9.06 7.72
N ASP A 123 6.66 8.96 9.06
CA ASP A 123 6.37 7.70 9.75
C ASP A 123 4.98 7.16 9.41
N GLY A 124 3.99 8.06 9.27
CA GLY A 124 2.64 7.71 8.85
C GLY A 124 2.59 7.18 7.43
N PHE A 125 3.27 7.83 6.49
CA PHE A 125 3.33 7.40 5.10
C PHE A 125 4.03 6.04 4.94
N ARG A 126 5.11 5.81 5.71
CA ARG A 126 5.78 4.51 5.77
C ARG A 126 4.85 3.44 6.32
N GLY A 127 4.15 3.70 7.42
CA GLY A 127 3.20 2.75 8.00
C GLY A 127 2.04 2.42 7.07
N ILE A 128 1.52 3.40 6.30
CA ILE A 128 0.50 3.17 5.27
C ILE A 128 1.06 2.33 4.13
N ALA A 129 2.28 2.62 3.66
CA ALA A 129 2.93 1.85 2.60
C ALA A 129 3.14 0.39 3.00
N ASP A 130 3.70 0.14 4.18
CA ASP A 130 3.92 -1.22 4.70
C ASP A 130 2.62 -2.03 4.81
N MET A 131 1.53 -1.40 5.27
CA MET A 131 0.23 -2.06 5.33
C MET A 131 -0.36 -2.31 3.95
N ALA A 132 -0.20 -1.38 3.02
CA ALA A 132 -0.67 -1.51 1.63
C ALA A 132 0.05 -2.66 0.92
N ASP A 133 1.36 -2.78 1.10
CA ASP A 133 2.19 -3.82 0.50
C ASP A 133 1.82 -5.21 1.04
N ARG A 134 1.60 -5.34 2.36
CA ARG A 134 1.11 -6.59 2.98
C ARG A 134 -0.27 -7.02 2.47
N LEU A 135 -1.12 -6.08 2.08
CA LEU A 135 -2.46 -6.32 1.52
C LEU A 135 -2.43 -6.50 -0.01
N GLY A 136 -1.30 -6.28 -0.67
CA GLY A 136 -1.17 -6.29 -2.12
C GLY A 136 -2.04 -5.21 -2.77
N LEU A 137 -2.04 -3.99 -2.23
CA LEU A 137 -2.81 -2.87 -2.77
C LEU A 137 -2.02 -2.11 -3.84
N VAL A 138 -2.74 -1.55 -4.81
CA VAL A 138 -2.17 -0.76 -5.89
C VAL A 138 -1.65 0.59 -5.36
N ALA A 139 -0.64 1.15 -6.04
CA ALA A 139 -0.02 2.43 -5.66
C ALA A 139 -1.05 3.58 -5.54
N THR A 140 -2.03 3.63 -6.44
CA THR A 140 -3.11 4.65 -6.40
C THR A 140 -3.91 4.65 -5.09
N ILE A 141 -4.19 3.45 -4.53
CA ILE A 141 -4.86 3.33 -3.22
C ILE A 141 -3.97 3.82 -2.10
N ARG A 142 -2.68 3.47 -2.16
CA ARG A 142 -1.68 3.91 -1.19
C ARG A 142 -1.57 5.43 -1.16
N ASP A 143 -1.49 6.05 -2.34
CA ASP A 143 -1.32 7.49 -2.46
C ASP A 143 -2.57 8.25 -2.00
N LEU A 144 -3.77 7.77 -2.33
CA LEU A 144 -5.01 8.31 -1.80
C LEU A 144 -5.13 8.16 -0.27
N ALA A 145 -4.61 7.05 0.28
CA ALA A 145 -4.58 6.86 1.74
C ALA A 145 -3.58 7.82 2.42
N LYS A 146 -2.43 8.12 1.80
CA LYS A 146 -1.50 9.13 2.28
C LYS A 146 -2.11 10.53 2.25
N GLU A 147 -2.83 10.87 1.19
CA GLU A 147 -3.55 12.14 1.08
C GLU A 147 -4.61 12.30 2.18
N THR A 148 -5.42 11.25 2.40
CA THR A 148 -6.41 11.24 3.50
C THR A 148 -5.75 11.38 4.87
N PHE A 149 -4.60 10.74 5.07
CA PHE A 149 -3.85 10.86 6.31
C PHE A 149 -3.28 12.27 6.51
N LYS A 150 -2.77 12.91 5.45
CA LYS A 150 -2.28 14.28 5.47
C LYS A 150 -3.40 15.26 5.85
N LYS A 151 -4.56 15.18 5.21
CA LYS A 151 -5.75 15.97 5.56
C LYS A 151 -6.16 15.79 7.03
N LEU A 152 -6.12 14.55 7.52
CA LEU A 152 -6.43 14.25 8.92
C LEU A 152 -5.42 14.86 9.90
N ASP A 153 -4.14 14.90 9.55
CA ASP A 153 -3.10 15.51 10.38
C ASP A 153 -3.22 17.03 10.40
N GLU A 154 -3.50 17.65 9.25
CA GLU A 154 -3.80 19.09 9.13
C GLU A 154 -5.00 19.49 9.98
N ALA A 155 -6.06 18.67 10.00
CA ALA A 155 -7.24 18.83 10.86
C ALA A 155 -6.95 18.54 12.35
N LYS A 156 -5.69 18.21 12.72
CA LYS A 156 -5.30 17.81 14.09
C LYS A 156 -6.14 16.67 14.68
N GLY A 157 -6.74 15.87 13.80
CA GLY A 157 -7.58 14.73 14.15
C GLY A 157 -6.82 13.43 14.43
N CYS A 158 -5.50 13.43 14.28
CA CYS A 158 -4.68 12.24 14.45
C CYS A 158 -4.49 11.91 15.94
N PRO A 159 -4.94 10.74 16.44
CA PRO A 159 -4.73 10.35 17.82
C PRO A 159 -3.25 10.03 18.07
N ARG A 160 -2.72 10.52 19.18
CA ARG A 160 -1.34 10.24 19.61
C ARG A 160 -1.25 8.85 20.25
N GLY A 161 -0.17 8.10 19.96
CA GLY A 161 0.16 6.85 20.63
C GLY A 161 -0.22 5.55 19.88
N ARG A 162 -0.49 4.47 20.64
CA ARG A 162 -0.67 3.08 20.12
C ARG A 162 -1.75 2.84 19.08
N LYS A 163 -2.61 3.82 18.83
CA LYS A 163 -3.72 3.70 17.85
C LYS A 163 -3.37 4.15 16.44
N ARG A 164 -2.13 4.53 16.18
CA ARG A 164 -1.70 5.00 14.85
C ARG A 164 -1.97 3.97 13.77
N ASP A 165 -1.67 2.70 14.02
CA ASP A 165 -1.96 1.61 13.06
C ASP A 165 -3.43 1.53 12.70
N SER A 166 -4.34 1.76 13.66
CA SER A 166 -5.78 1.78 13.39
C SER A 166 -6.20 2.97 12.52
N VAL A 167 -5.47 4.10 12.61
CA VAL A 167 -5.69 5.27 11.74
C VAL A 167 -5.22 4.95 10.33
N TYR A 168 -4.02 4.38 10.15
CA TYR A 168 -3.48 3.99 8.85
C TYR A 168 -4.42 3.00 8.15
N ALA A 169 -4.88 1.98 8.87
CA ALA A 169 -5.85 1.02 8.37
C ALA A 169 -7.20 1.68 8.00
N ALA A 170 -7.65 2.69 8.75
CA ALA A 170 -8.87 3.43 8.43
C ALA A 170 -8.72 4.30 7.17
N CYS A 171 -7.57 4.97 6.98
CA CYS A 171 -7.26 5.70 5.75
C CYS A 171 -7.23 4.77 4.54
N LEU A 172 -6.59 3.60 4.65
CA LEU A 172 -6.60 2.57 3.61
C LEU A 172 -8.01 2.04 3.32
N TYR A 173 -8.86 1.87 4.35
CA TYR A 173 -10.25 1.46 4.15
C TYR A 173 -11.04 2.47 3.32
N ILE A 174 -10.89 3.76 3.63
CA ILE A 174 -11.56 4.85 2.89
C ILE A 174 -11.06 4.88 1.46
N ALA A 175 -9.74 4.84 1.25
CA ALA A 175 -9.13 4.85 -0.08
C ALA A 175 -9.57 3.65 -0.93
N CYS A 176 -9.62 2.44 -0.36
CA CYS A 176 -10.12 1.25 -1.04
C CYS A 176 -11.57 1.38 -1.49
N ARG A 177 -12.42 2.00 -0.67
CA ARG A 177 -13.84 2.20 -1.01
C ARG A 177 -14.02 3.24 -2.10
N ASN A 178 -13.30 4.36 -2.03
CA ASN A 178 -13.39 5.43 -3.03
C ASN A 178 -12.96 4.95 -4.42
N LEU A 179 -12.03 4.00 -4.49
CA LEU A 179 -11.56 3.41 -5.76
C LEU A 179 -12.31 2.13 -6.18
N GLY A 180 -13.44 1.80 -5.54
CA GLY A 180 -14.25 0.64 -5.90
C GLY A 180 -13.60 -0.72 -5.64
N MET A 181 -12.59 -0.78 -4.78
CA MET A 181 -11.91 -2.02 -4.38
C MET A 181 -12.01 -2.25 -2.87
N PRO A 182 -13.22 -2.39 -2.30
CA PRO A 182 -13.43 -2.43 -0.86
C PRO A 182 -12.73 -3.64 -0.23
N ARG A 183 -12.08 -3.39 0.91
CA ARG A 183 -11.51 -4.40 1.79
C ARG A 183 -12.36 -4.55 3.04
N THR A 184 -12.37 -5.74 3.62
CA THR A 184 -13.10 -5.96 4.85
C THR A 184 -12.33 -5.40 6.05
N TYR A 185 -13.05 -4.97 7.10
CA TYR A 185 -12.39 -4.54 8.34
C TYR A 185 -11.52 -5.64 8.98
N LYS A 186 -11.83 -6.93 8.74
CA LYS A 186 -11.02 -8.04 9.22
C LYS A 186 -9.70 -8.15 8.48
N GLU A 187 -9.72 -7.97 7.15
CA GLU A 187 -8.51 -7.97 6.33
C GLU A 187 -7.57 -6.85 6.76
N LEU A 188 -8.10 -5.64 6.92
CA LEU A 188 -7.31 -4.49 7.38
C LEU A 188 -6.78 -4.67 8.81
N ALA A 189 -7.61 -5.16 9.71
CA ALA A 189 -7.20 -5.42 11.08
C ALA A 189 -6.08 -6.48 11.17
N SER A 190 -6.08 -7.50 10.30
CA SER A 190 -5.05 -8.55 10.31
C SER A 190 -3.64 -8.03 10.05
N VAL A 191 -3.51 -6.88 9.37
CA VAL A 191 -2.23 -6.25 9.04
C VAL A 191 -1.74 -5.30 10.13
N THR A 192 -2.64 -4.87 11.02
CA THR A 192 -2.29 -4.02 12.17
C THR A 192 -1.59 -4.83 13.27
N ALA A 193 -0.77 -4.19 14.09
CA ALA A 193 -0.11 -4.84 15.24
C ALA A 193 -1.11 -5.47 16.23
N GLY A 194 -2.35 -4.95 16.31
CA GLY A 194 -3.40 -5.50 17.15
C GLY A 194 -4.14 -6.70 16.54
N GLY A 195 -3.83 -7.09 15.31
CA GLY A 195 -4.51 -8.18 14.60
C GLY A 195 -6.04 -8.01 14.55
N VAL A 196 -6.76 -9.12 14.52
CA VAL A 196 -8.24 -9.12 14.41
C VAL A 196 -8.93 -8.37 15.56
N ALA A 197 -8.29 -8.25 16.73
CA ALA A 197 -8.82 -7.49 17.86
C ALA A 197 -8.97 -5.98 17.53
N ALA A 198 -8.11 -5.44 16.67
CA ALA A 198 -8.14 -4.04 16.24
C ALA A 198 -9.34 -3.69 15.34
N LYS A 199 -10.14 -4.66 14.87
CA LYS A 199 -11.30 -4.44 14.00
C LYS A 199 -12.23 -3.33 14.51
N LYS A 200 -12.53 -3.34 15.82
CA LYS A 200 -13.40 -2.32 16.43
C LYS A 200 -12.77 -0.93 16.43
N ASP A 201 -11.46 -0.87 16.64
CA ASP A 201 -10.73 0.41 16.66
C ASP A 201 -10.60 0.98 15.26
N VAL A 202 -10.35 0.15 14.24
CA VAL A 202 -10.36 0.58 12.83
C VAL A 202 -11.74 1.14 12.46
N GLY A 203 -12.84 0.46 12.82
CA GLY A 203 -14.21 0.96 12.56
C GLY A 203 -14.48 2.31 13.23
N LYS A 204 -14.06 2.48 14.51
CA LYS A 204 -14.20 3.77 15.22
C LYS A 204 -13.39 4.88 14.54
N MET A 205 -12.15 4.57 14.11
CA MET A 205 -11.30 5.54 13.42
C MET A 205 -11.89 5.92 12.06
N THR A 206 -12.42 4.97 11.31
CA THR A 206 -13.12 5.26 10.05
C THR A 206 -14.29 6.23 10.25
N THR A 207 -15.11 6.00 11.26
CA THR A 207 -16.24 6.88 11.59
C THR A 207 -15.75 8.27 12.03
N HIS A 208 -14.66 8.32 12.80
CA HIS A 208 -14.04 9.58 13.24
C HIS A 208 -13.50 10.40 12.06
N ILE A 209 -12.77 9.77 11.15
CA ILE A 209 -12.23 10.40 9.94
C ILE A 209 -13.37 10.92 9.06
N LYS A 210 -14.42 10.11 8.85
CA LYS A 210 -15.60 10.53 8.09
C LYS A 210 -16.24 11.78 8.65
N LYS A 211 -16.36 11.86 9.97
CA LYS A 211 -16.95 12.99 10.64
C LYS A 211 -16.10 14.24 10.48
N LEU A 212 -14.80 14.16 10.74
CA LEU A 212 -13.89 15.30 10.65
C LEU A 212 -13.78 15.85 9.23
N LEU A 213 -13.48 14.99 8.25
CA LEU A 213 -13.34 15.44 6.86
C LEU A 213 -14.67 15.82 6.22
N GLY A 214 -15.79 15.25 6.66
CA GLY A 214 -17.12 15.65 6.21
C GLY A 214 -17.58 17.00 6.79
N GLU A 215 -17.15 17.37 7.99
CA GLU A 215 -17.45 18.67 8.59
C GLU A 215 -16.66 19.80 7.90
N GLU A 216 -15.42 19.54 7.44
CA GLU A 216 -14.61 20.53 6.71
C GLU A 216 -15.19 20.84 5.32
N ASP A 217 -15.67 19.83 4.59
CA ASP A 217 -16.28 20.00 3.26
C ASP A 217 -17.76 20.44 3.31
N GLY A 218 -18.36 20.52 4.50
CA GLY A 218 -19.79 20.85 4.68
C GLY A 218 -20.75 19.78 4.13
N GLN A 219 -20.25 18.64 3.69
CA GLN A 219 -21.00 17.49 3.19
C GLN A 219 -20.52 16.21 3.89
N VAL A 220 -21.44 15.27 4.08
CA VAL A 220 -21.06 13.94 4.56
C VAL A 220 -20.15 13.30 3.52
N MET A 221 -18.91 12.98 3.90
CA MET A 221 -17.97 12.31 3.01
C MET A 221 -18.61 11.04 2.43
N ASP A 222 -18.92 11.08 1.13
CA ASP A 222 -19.48 9.91 0.44
C ASP A 222 -18.34 8.90 0.21
N ILE A 223 -18.43 7.80 0.90
CA ILE A 223 -17.53 6.67 0.70
C ILE A 223 -18.33 5.63 -0.07
N GLY A 224 -18.32 5.65 -1.37
CA GLY A 224 -18.96 4.74 -2.30
C GLY A 224 -19.81 3.60 -1.72
N VAL A 225 -20.83 3.17 -2.38
CA VAL A 225 -21.66 2.03 -1.96
C VAL A 225 -20.85 0.75 -2.20
N VAL A 226 -20.90 -0.19 -1.27
CA VAL A 226 -20.21 -1.49 -1.41
C VAL A 226 -21.21 -2.53 -1.84
N SER A 227 -20.94 -3.18 -2.94
CA SER A 227 -21.71 -4.31 -3.46
C SER A 227 -21.14 -5.66 -2.99
N ALA A 228 -21.96 -6.70 -3.01
CA ALA A 228 -21.50 -8.06 -2.75
C ALA A 228 -20.55 -8.56 -3.87
N SER A 229 -20.73 -8.07 -5.09
CA SER A 229 -19.88 -8.40 -6.25
C SER A 229 -18.41 -8.04 -6.04
N ASP A 230 -18.11 -6.95 -5.30
CA ASP A 230 -16.76 -6.45 -5.06
C ASP A 230 -15.88 -7.42 -4.26
N TYR A 231 -16.51 -8.27 -3.46
CA TYR A 231 -15.80 -9.25 -2.63
C TYR A 231 -15.64 -10.61 -3.31
N LEU A 232 -16.51 -10.95 -4.28
CA LEU A 232 -16.60 -12.31 -4.84
C LEU A 232 -15.29 -12.80 -5.42
N ARG A 233 -14.69 -12.02 -6.33
CA ARG A 233 -13.49 -12.46 -7.04
C ARG A 233 -12.36 -12.82 -6.08
N ARG A 234 -12.20 -12.03 -5.03
CA ARG A 234 -11.15 -12.23 -4.02
C ARG A 234 -11.44 -13.45 -3.13
N PHE A 235 -12.70 -13.61 -2.71
CA PHE A 235 -13.11 -14.75 -1.89
C PHE A 235 -13.05 -16.06 -2.67
N CYS A 236 -13.49 -16.07 -3.91
CA CYS A 236 -13.39 -17.23 -4.81
C CYS A 236 -11.94 -17.62 -5.07
N SER A 237 -11.05 -16.64 -5.28
CA SER A 237 -9.62 -16.88 -5.45
C SER A 237 -8.99 -17.53 -4.22
N ARG A 238 -9.35 -17.07 -3.01
CA ARG A 238 -8.87 -17.67 -1.75
C ARG A 238 -9.36 -19.10 -1.55
N LEU A 239 -10.53 -19.42 -2.07
CA LEU A 239 -11.08 -20.79 -2.05
C LEU A 239 -10.51 -21.65 -3.19
N GLY A 240 -9.80 -21.08 -4.16
CA GLY A 240 -9.32 -21.77 -5.35
C GLY A 240 -10.48 -22.32 -6.20
N LEU A 241 -11.55 -21.58 -6.37
CA LEU A 241 -12.68 -21.95 -7.22
C LEU A 241 -12.32 -21.81 -8.70
N GLY A 242 -12.92 -22.66 -9.55
CA GLY A 242 -12.74 -22.60 -10.98
C GLY A 242 -13.43 -21.39 -11.63
N ASN A 243 -13.02 -21.06 -12.87
CA ASN A 243 -13.57 -19.90 -13.57
C ASN A 243 -15.09 -19.99 -13.80
N GLN A 244 -15.64 -21.20 -13.97
CA GLN A 244 -17.09 -21.40 -14.12
C GLN A 244 -17.83 -21.07 -12.84
N GLU A 245 -17.36 -21.60 -11.71
CA GLU A 245 -17.93 -21.32 -10.39
C GLU A 245 -17.90 -19.82 -10.03
N VAL A 246 -16.82 -19.13 -10.43
CA VAL A 246 -16.70 -17.68 -10.24
C VAL A 246 -17.76 -16.93 -11.07
N ARG A 247 -17.99 -17.32 -12.32
CA ARG A 247 -19.02 -16.73 -13.19
C ARG A 247 -20.41 -16.97 -12.63
N ASP A 248 -20.70 -18.20 -12.21
CA ASP A 248 -21.98 -18.56 -11.60
C ASP A 248 -22.25 -17.73 -10.34
N ALA A 249 -21.23 -17.53 -9.52
CA ALA A 249 -21.31 -16.69 -8.33
C ALA A 249 -21.56 -15.21 -8.68
N GLN A 250 -20.87 -14.69 -9.68
CA GLN A 250 -21.08 -13.30 -10.13
C GLN A 250 -22.47 -13.07 -10.68
N GLU A 251 -22.96 -14.00 -11.52
CA GLU A 251 -24.32 -13.92 -12.06
C GLU A 251 -25.37 -14.02 -10.95
N ALA A 252 -25.18 -14.92 -9.99
CA ALA A 252 -26.09 -15.05 -8.85
C ALA A 252 -26.14 -13.77 -8.01
N VAL A 253 -24.98 -13.12 -7.73
CA VAL A 253 -24.96 -11.83 -7.01
C VAL A 253 -25.68 -10.75 -7.80
N ARG A 254 -25.45 -10.65 -9.10
CA ARG A 254 -26.14 -9.68 -9.96
C ARG A 254 -27.67 -9.84 -9.86
N ARG A 255 -28.16 -11.08 -9.94
CA ARG A 255 -29.59 -11.36 -9.80
C ARG A 255 -30.16 -11.04 -8.43
N VAL A 256 -29.34 -11.22 -7.35
CA VAL A 256 -29.73 -10.80 -6.00
C VAL A 256 -29.85 -9.28 -5.92
N GLU A 257 -28.89 -8.54 -6.47
CA GLU A 257 -28.86 -7.07 -6.42
C GLU A 257 -30.00 -6.44 -7.24
N GLU A 258 -30.37 -7.07 -8.37
CA GLU A 258 -31.45 -6.59 -9.26
C GLU A 258 -32.86 -6.98 -8.76
N GLY A 259 -33.00 -8.15 -8.13
CA GLY A 259 -34.33 -8.74 -7.89
C GLY A 259 -34.72 -8.94 -6.41
N LEU A 260 -33.81 -8.82 -5.48
CA LEU A 260 -34.07 -9.12 -4.07
C LEU A 260 -33.59 -8.00 -3.14
N ASP A 261 -34.49 -7.50 -2.29
CA ASP A 261 -34.14 -6.60 -1.18
C ASP A 261 -33.60 -7.40 0.01
N VAL A 262 -32.32 -7.80 -0.06
CA VAL A 262 -31.65 -8.54 1.00
C VAL A 262 -31.01 -7.57 2.00
N ARG A 263 -31.64 -7.39 3.15
CA ARG A 263 -31.15 -6.50 4.23
C ARG A 263 -30.04 -7.14 5.06
N ARG A 264 -28.97 -7.57 4.41
CA ARG A 264 -27.78 -8.15 5.05
C ARG A 264 -26.50 -7.44 4.59
N ASN A 265 -25.44 -7.63 5.36
CA ASN A 265 -24.13 -7.11 5.00
C ASN A 265 -23.67 -7.75 3.67
N PRO A 266 -23.19 -6.96 2.68
CA PRO A 266 -22.68 -7.46 1.41
C PRO A 266 -21.65 -8.60 1.55
N GLU A 267 -20.77 -8.53 2.56
CA GLU A 267 -19.80 -9.61 2.85
C GLU A 267 -20.51 -10.96 3.14
N SER A 268 -21.62 -10.90 3.87
CA SER A 268 -22.39 -12.10 4.26
C SER A 268 -23.17 -12.68 3.07
N VAL A 269 -23.71 -11.80 2.22
CA VAL A 269 -24.40 -12.19 0.98
C VAL A 269 -23.42 -12.88 0.02
N ALA A 270 -22.24 -12.26 -0.21
CA ALA A 270 -21.20 -12.85 -1.03
C ALA A 270 -20.77 -14.24 -0.52
N ALA A 271 -20.57 -14.37 0.79
CA ALA A 271 -20.15 -15.64 1.40
C ALA A 271 -21.24 -16.74 1.29
N ALA A 272 -22.52 -16.36 1.42
CA ALA A 272 -23.64 -17.30 1.28
C ALA A 272 -23.79 -17.78 -0.17
N ILE A 273 -23.66 -16.89 -1.15
CA ILE A 273 -23.73 -17.25 -2.57
C ILE A 273 -22.58 -18.16 -2.96
N ILE A 274 -21.35 -17.87 -2.51
CA ILE A 274 -20.20 -18.76 -2.71
C ILE A 274 -20.47 -20.14 -2.11
N TYR A 275 -21.07 -20.19 -0.92
CA TYR A 275 -21.42 -21.46 -0.30
C TYR A 275 -22.46 -22.24 -1.12
N MET A 276 -23.48 -21.58 -1.69
CA MET A 276 -24.47 -22.19 -2.58
C MET A 276 -23.83 -22.74 -3.86
N VAL A 277 -22.93 -21.99 -4.50
CA VAL A 277 -22.21 -22.41 -5.70
C VAL A 277 -21.35 -23.65 -5.41
N VAL A 278 -20.63 -23.64 -4.30
CA VAL A 278 -19.80 -24.78 -3.87
C VAL A 278 -20.64 -26.04 -3.63
N GLN A 279 -21.81 -25.91 -3.02
CA GLN A 279 -22.74 -27.04 -2.83
C GLN A 279 -23.26 -27.59 -4.16
N ARG A 280 -23.60 -26.71 -5.12
CA ARG A 280 -24.06 -27.14 -6.47
C ARG A 280 -22.98 -27.82 -7.29
N ALA A 281 -21.75 -27.32 -7.19
CA ALA A 281 -20.60 -27.92 -7.87
C ALA A 281 -20.17 -29.30 -7.31
N GLY A 282 -20.84 -29.74 -6.21
CA GLY A 282 -20.47 -31.01 -5.56
C GLY A 282 -19.09 -31.01 -4.94
N ALA A 283 -18.48 -29.84 -4.79
CA ALA A 283 -17.18 -29.70 -4.17
C ALA A 283 -17.28 -30.05 -2.68
N SER A 284 -16.36 -30.87 -2.15
CA SER A 284 -16.32 -31.33 -0.76
C SER A 284 -15.91 -30.24 0.25
N ARG A 285 -16.20 -28.97 -0.05
CA ARG A 285 -15.85 -27.82 0.79
C ARG A 285 -16.97 -27.51 1.77
N SER A 286 -16.61 -27.40 3.02
CA SER A 286 -17.54 -27.15 4.12
C SER A 286 -17.84 -25.64 4.27
N ALA A 287 -18.94 -25.31 4.97
CA ALA A 287 -19.21 -23.94 5.38
C ALA A 287 -18.09 -23.32 6.23
N LYS A 288 -17.31 -24.18 6.90
CA LYS A 288 -16.13 -23.78 7.66
C LYS A 288 -15.00 -23.27 6.77
N ASP A 289 -14.77 -23.92 5.63
CA ASP A 289 -13.74 -23.52 4.66
C ASP A 289 -14.10 -22.15 4.05
N VAL A 290 -15.38 -21.97 3.71
CA VAL A 290 -15.89 -20.67 3.25
C VAL A 290 -15.75 -19.61 4.35
N SER A 291 -15.99 -19.94 5.61
CA SER A 291 -15.80 -19.03 6.74
C SER A 291 -14.33 -18.57 6.89
N VAL A 292 -13.40 -19.49 6.72
CA VAL A 292 -11.95 -19.17 6.79
C VAL A 292 -11.54 -18.24 5.64
N ALA A 293 -11.98 -18.53 4.42
CA ALA A 293 -11.62 -17.74 3.23
C ALA A 293 -12.24 -16.34 3.20
N THR A 294 -13.52 -16.23 3.62
CA THR A 294 -14.26 -14.95 3.60
C THR A 294 -14.08 -14.14 4.88
N GLY A 295 -13.70 -14.81 5.96
CA GLY A 295 -13.65 -14.21 7.30
C GLY A 295 -15.04 -13.98 7.93
N VAL A 296 -16.14 -14.44 7.32
CA VAL A 296 -17.51 -14.35 7.86
C VAL A 296 -17.76 -15.55 8.78
N ALA A 297 -18.45 -15.36 9.89
CA ALA A 297 -18.75 -16.44 10.82
C ALA A 297 -19.65 -17.50 10.16
N GLU A 298 -19.39 -18.78 10.44
CA GLU A 298 -20.15 -19.90 9.88
C GLU A 298 -21.66 -19.80 10.13
N GLY A 299 -22.06 -19.37 11.34
CA GLY A 299 -23.46 -19.14 11.68
C GLY A 299 -24.12 -18.09 10.78
N THR A 300 -23.42 -16.97 10.51
CA THR A 300 -23.89 -15.91 9.63
C THR A 300 -24.04 -16.39 8.18
N ILE A 301 -23.10 -17.22 7.70
CA ILE A 301 -23.17 -17.83 6.36
C ILE A 301 -24.42 -18.72 6.26
N LYS A 302 -24.66 -19.57 7.25
CA LYS A 302 -25.83 -20.46 7.28
C LYS A 302 -27.16 -19.71 7.36
N GLU A 303 -27.22 -18.63 8.12
CA GLU A 303 -28.39 -17.76 8.19
C GLU A 303 -28.65 -17.04 6.86
N ALA A 304 -27.62 -16.45 6.27
CA ALA A 304 -27.73 -15.80 4.97
C ALA A 304 -28.09 -16.82 3.86
N HIS A 305 -27.57 -18.03 3.95
CA HIS A 305 -27.95 -19.12 3.05
C HIS A 305 -29.44 -19.50 3.17
N LYS A 306 -29.99 -19.57 4.41
CA LYS A 306 -31.40 -19.84 4.61
C LYS A 306 -32.31 -18.79 3.97
N ASP A 307 -31.91 -17.52 4.00
CA ASP A 307 -32.68 -16.44 3.39
C ASP A 307 -32.63 -16.50 1.86
N LEU A 308 -31.51 -16.94 1.27
CA LEU A 308 -31.32 -17.03 -0.17
C LEU A 308 -31.80 -18.38 -0.78
N ALA A 309 -31.88 -19.45 0.02
CA ALA A 309 -32.26 -20.79 -0.45
C ALA A 309 -33.63 -20.85 -1.15
N PRO A 310 -34.71 -20.15 -0.70
CA PRO A 310 -35.97 -20.13 -1.42
C PRO A 310 -35.87 -19.58 -2.86
N HIS A 311 -34.88 -18.72 -3.10
CA HIS A 311 -34.64 -18.06 -4.39
C HIS A 311 -33.61 -18.78 -5.27
N ALA A 312 -33.15 -19.95 -4.85
CA ALA A 312 -32.07 -20.69 -5.54
C ALA A 312 -32.40 -20.96 -7.04
N GLN A 313 -33.65 -21.24 -7.37
CA GLN A 313 -34.06 -21.43 -8.78
C GLN A 313 -33.91 -20.15 -9.59
N MET A 314 -34.27 -18.99 -9.03
CA MET A 314 -34.11 -17.70 -9.69
C MET A 314 -32.63 -17.33 -9.84
N LEU A 315 -31.81 -17.67 -8.86
CA LEU A 315 -30.40 -17.30 -8.85
C LEU A 315 -29.54 -18.11 -9.82
N PHE A 316 -29.89 -19.38 -10.04
CA PHE A 316 -29.06 -20.34 -10.80
C PHE A 316 -29.85 -21.04 -11.93
N GLY A 317 -31.08 -20.67 -12.15
CA GLY A 317 -31.96 -21.24 -13.20
C GLY A 317 -31.65 -20.81 -14.61
#